data_53af35db7b61f5ab7b1d296c84c3ca37
#
_entry.id   53af35db7b61f5ab7b1d296c84c3ca37
#
_cell.length_a   1.000
_cell.length_b   1.000
_cell.length_c   1.000
_cell.angle_alpha   90.00
_cell.angle_beta   90.00
_cell.angle_gamma   90.00
#
_symmetry.space_group_name_H-M   'P 1'
#
loop_
_entity.id
_entity.type
_entity.pdbx_description
1 polymer ?
#
loop_
_entity_poly.entity_id
_entity_poly.type
_entity_poly.pdbx_seq_one_letter_code
_entity_poly.pdbx_strand_id
1 'polypeptide(L)'
;MAKTSGRSGRGRNGGASRGEADRIIDATLGLVATEGWCGTSLAAIATAAELPILQVYRIFRSKQAILAGLFRRIDEAVLTEPPTREAGERPRDRLFDLLMRRFDALRPYKPALDVLRRELPGDPITGLCAGASLLRSMRWMLEAAEIATGGVRGAVALRLATVAYLSTMRTWQRDDSPDLARTMAALDARLRRIERWFIPTHAGRSSGEPLIA
;
A
#
# COMPACT_ATOMS: atom_id res chain seq x y z
N MET A 1 48.61 6.69 -20.69
CA MET A 1 47.83 7.72 -19.98
C MET A 1 46.40 7.21 -19.88
N ALA A 2 46.03 6.68 -18.71
CA ALA A 2 44.75 6.04 -18.44
C ALA A 2 43.77 7.06 -17.87
N LYS A 3 42.57 7.13 -18.43
CA LYS A 3 41.47 7.98 -17.96
C LYS A 3 40.44 7.07 -17.26
N THR A 4 40.58 6.89 -15.96
CA THR A 4 39.57 6.29 -15.09
C THR A 4 38.58 7.39 -14.70
N SER A 5 37.40 7.38 -15.27
CA SER A 5 36.32 8.29 -14.95
C SER A 5 35.30 7.59 -14.05
N GLY A 6 35.03 8.22 -12.92
CA GLY A 6 34.21 7.74 -11.83
C GLY A 6 32.74 7.50 -12.17
N ARG A 7 32.25 6.37 -11.68
CA ARG A 7 30.85 5.96 -11.72
C ARG A 7 30.39 5.44 -10.35
N SER A 8 30.56 6.29 -9.32
CA SER A 8 30.26 5.87 -7.93
C SER A 8 29.32 6.80 -7.15
N GLY A 9 28.61 7.71 -7.84
CA GLY A 9 27.80 8.76 -7.15
C GLY A 9 26.30 8.49 -7.00
N ARG A 10 25.70 7.60 -7.79
CA ARG A 10 24.24 7.44 -7.84
C ARG A 10 23.63 6.55 -6.73
N GLY A 11 24.36 5.62 -6.16
CA GLY A 11 23.83 4.67 -5.17
C GLY A 11 23.68 5.26 -3.76
N ARG A 12 24.57 6.15 -3.35
CA ARG A 12 24.58 6.74 -2.00
C ARG A 12 23.50 7.78 -1.76
N ASN A 13 23.14 8.57 -2.76
CA ASN A 13 22.07 9.58 -2.64
C ASN A 13 20.67 8.94 -2.58
N GLY A 14 20.44 7.81 -3.22
CA GLY A 14 19.16 7.11 -3.20
C GLY A 14 18.83 6.51 -1.82
N GLY A 15 19.82 5.98 -1.12
CA GLY A 15 19.63 5.40 0.21
C GLY A 15 19.41 6.46 1.30
N ALA A 16 20.16 7.56 1.27
CA ALA A 16 19.98 8.68 2.19
C ALA A 16 18.59 9.33 2.03
N SER A 17 18.16 9.58 0.80
CA SER A 17 16.83 10.14 0.50
C SER A 17 15.68 9.20 0.93
N ARG A 18 15.85 7.87 0.82
CA ARG A 18 14.85 6.90 1.30
C ARG A 18 14.75 6.95 2.83
N GLY A 19 15.85 6.94 3.57
CA GLY A 19 15.86 7.05 5.02
C GLY A 19 15.26 8.37 5.53
N GLU A 20 15.47 9.48 4.82
CA GLU A 20 14.85 10.77 5.13
C GLU A 20 13.34 10.75 4.87
N ALA A 21 12.89 10.14 3.76
CA ALA A 21 11.47 9.97 3.47
C ALA A 21 10.78 9.14 4.56
N ASP A 22 11.40 8.07 5.02
CA ASP A 22 10.86 7.23 6.09
C ASP A 22 10.75 8.00 7.41
N ARG A 23 11.77 8.79 7.79
CA ARG A 23 11.72 9.65 8.97
C ARG A 23 10.58 10.67 8.90
N ILE A 24 10.36 11.29 7.74
CA ILE A 24 9.26 12.25 7.54
C ILE A 24 7.91 11.55 7.70
N ILE A 25 7.74 10.36 7.14
CA ILE A 25 6.51 9.58 7.27
C ILE A 25 6.26 9.20 8.73
N ASP A 26 7.27 8.70 9.44
CA ASP A 26 7.14 8.27 10.84
C ASP A 26 6.85 9.46 11.76
N ALA A 27 7.55 10.59 11.60
CA ALA A 27 7.27 11.84 12.30
C ALA A 27 5.84 12.33 12.06
N THR A 28 5.37 12.28 10.79
CA THR A 28 4.00 12.67 10.44
C THR A 28 2.99 11.79 11.16
N LEU A 29 3.16 10.47 11.15
CA LEU A 29 2.22 9.54 11.79
C LEU A 29 2.23 9.67 13.32
N GLY A 30 3.39 9.94 13.93
CA GLY A 30 3.49 10.26 15.35
C GLY A 30 2.67 11.49 15.73
N LEU A 31 2.86 12.60 15.00
CA LEU A 31 2.10 13.84 15.22
C LEU A 31 0.60 13.65 14.95
N VAL A 32 0.24 12.96 13.89
CA VAL A 32 -1.18 12.68 13.59
C VAL A 32 -1.85 11.89 14.71
N ALA A 33 -1.16 10.94 15.33
CA ALA A 33 -1.69 10.15 16.42
C ALA A 33 -1.99 11.00 17.67
N THR A 34 -1.23 12.09 17.91
CA THR A 34 -1.32 12.93 19.12
C THR A 34 -2.11 14.24 18.88
N GLU A 35 -1.89 14.90 17.76
CA GLU A 35 -2.40 16.25 17.45
C GLU A 35 -3.52 16.25 16.41
N GLY A 36 -3.76 15.11 15.75
CA GLY A 36 -4.69 15.01 14.64
C GLY A 36 -4.08 15.44 13.30
N TRP A 37 -4.75 15.06 12.20
CA TRP A 37 -4.34 15.44 10.84
C TRP A 37 -4.43 16.94 10.60
N CYS A 38 -5.52 17.57 11.07
CA CYS A 38 -5.72 19.00 10.91
C CYS A 38 -4.74 19.83 11.74
N GLY A 39 -4.36 19.38 12.94
CA GLY A 39 -3.40 20.03 13.82
C GLY A 39 -1.96 19.93 13.34
N THR A 40 -1.63 18.90 12.58
CA THR A 40 -0.26 18.65 12.10
C THR A 40 0.14 19.59 10.97
N SER A 41 1.19 20.39 11.15
CA SER A 41 1.76 21.28 10.13
C SER A 41 3.03 20.70 9.50
N LEU A 42 3.39 21.15 8.27
CA LEU A 42 4.67 20.76 7.64
C LEU A 42 5.89 21.24 8.44
N ALA A 43 5.77 22.36 9.16
CA ALA A 43 6.84 22.83 10.04
C ALA A 43 7.03 21.92 11.26
N ALA A 44 5.93 21.49 11.91
CA ALA A 44 5.97 20.54 13.01
C ALA A 44 6.57 19.18 12.55
N ILE A 45 6.18 18.71 11.35
CA ILE A 45 6.74 17.49 10.76
C ILE A 45 8.26 17.64 10.54
N ALA A 46 8.73 18.77 10.01
CA ALA A 46 10.15 19.02 9.78
C ALA A 46 10.94 19.00 11.10
N THR A 47 10.41 19.62 12.15
CA THR A 47 11.00 19.61 13.49
C THR A 47 11.05 18.18 14.07
N ALA A 48 9.94 17.45 14.01
CA ALA A 48 9.87 16.09 14.53
C ALA A 48 10.73 15.08 13.75
N ALA A 49 10.92 15.31 12.44
CA ALA A 49 11.82 14.51 11.60
C ALA A 49 13.30 14.90 11.73
N GLU A 50 13.62 15.96 12.49
CA GLU A 50 14.96 16.52 12.61
C GLU A 50 15.57 16.88 11.23
N LEU A 51 14.76 17.49 10.36
CA LEU A 51 15.15 17.90 9.02
C LEU A 51 14.79 19.35 8.75
N PRO A 52 15.64 20.10 8.00
CA PRO A 52 15.24 21.41 7.51
C PRO A 52 13.95 21.34 6.67
N ILE A 53 13.07 22.32 6.81
CA ILE A 53 11.80 22.36 6.07
C ILE A 53 12.01 22.31 4.54
N LEU A 54 13.10 22.87 4.04
CA LEU A 54 13.48 22.80 2.62
C LEU A 54 13.74 21.35 2.18
N GLN A 55 14.31 20.51 3.06
CA GLN A 55 14.56 19.11 2.78
C GLN A 55 13.23 18.33 2.74
N VAL A 56 12.33 18.59 3.70
CA VAL A 56 10.97 18.04 3.66
C VAL A 56 10.25 18.40 2.36
N TYR A 57 10.30 19.69 1.94
CA TYR A 57 9.69 20.14 0.69
C TYR A 57 10.26 19.45 -0.56
N ARG A 58 11.56 19.18 -0.59
CA ARG A 58 12.20 18.49 -1.73
C ARG A 58 11.74 17.06 -1.88
N ILE A 59 11.41 16.37 -0.76
CA ILE A 59 10.96 14.98 -0.74
C ILE A 59 9.45 14.91 -0.90
N PHE A 60 8.71 15.72 -0.14
CA PHE A 60 7.25 15.76 -0.14
C PHE A 60 6.73 17.21 -0.23
N ARG A 61 5.96 17.50 -1.27
CA ARG A 61 5.45 18.84 -1.53
C ARG A 61 4.18 19.20 -0.74
N SER A 62 3.57 18.25 -0.05
CA SER A 62 2.35 18.42 0.75
C SER A 62 2.17 17.30 1.76
N LYS A 63 1.29 17.48 2.74
CA LYS A 63 0.89 16.41 3.67
C LYS A 63 0.28 15.22 2.94
N GLN A 64 -0.53 15.47 1.91
CA GLN A 64 -1.13 14.41 1.08
C GLN A 64 -0.05 13.59 0.35
N ALA A 65 1.05 14.22 -0.08
CA ALA A 65 2.18 13.52 -0.70
C ALA A 65 2.89 12.62 0.33
N ILE A 66 2.99 13.02 1.60
CA ILE A 66 3.54 12.19 2.68
C ILE A 66 2.64 10.96 2.90
N LEU A 67 1.32 11.16 2.94
CA LEU A 67 0.36 10.06 3.07
C LEU A 67 0.45 9.10 1.87
N ALA A 68 0.60 9.60 0.65
CA ALA A 68 0.86 8.76 -0.52
C ALA A 68 2.21 8.01 -0.42
N GLY A 69 3.21 8.62 0.21
CA GLY A 69 4.50 8.00 0.55
C GLY A 69 4.33 6.81 1.50
N LEU A 70 3.46 6.93 2.51
CA LEU A 70 3.12 5.81 3.40
C LEU A 70 2.54 4.64 2.60
N PHE A 71 1.54 4.88 1.72
CA PHE A 71 0.97 3.82 0.90
C PHE A 71 2.05 3.09 0.09
N ARG A 72 2.96 3.86 -0.55
CA ARG A 72 4.07 3.30 -1.31
C ARG A 72 5.00 2.46 -0.44
N ARG A 73 5.38 2.94 0.76
CA ARG A 73 6.24 2.21 1.70
C ARG A 73 5.62 0.87 2.12
N ILE A 74 4.32 0.87 2.40
CA ILE A 74 3.58 -0.36 2.74
C ILE A 74 3.52 -1.30 1.53
N ASP A 75 3.25 -0.78 0.34
CA ASP A 75 3.22 -1.58 -0.88
C ASP A 75 4.59 -2.22 -1.17
N GLU A 76 5.68 -1.45 -1.03
CA GLU A 76 7.04 -1.94 -1.18
C GLU A 76 7.34 -3.07 -0.17
N ALA A 77 6.98 -2.89 1.11
CA ALA A 77 7.18 -3.92 2.13
C ALA A 77 6.43 -5.22 1.82
N VAL A 78 5.18 -5.13 1.36
CA VAL A 78 4.36 -6.30 1.02
C VAL A 78 4.86 -7.00 -0.24
N LEU A 79 5.31 -6.24 -1.25
CA LEU A 79 5.70 -6.78 -2.55
C LEU A 79 7.17 -7.22 -2.60
N THR A 80 8.00 -6.89 -1.60
CA THR A 80 9.40 -7.32 -1.52
C THR A 80 9.51 -8.84 -1.41
N GLU A 81 8.58 -9.46 -0.70
CA GLU A 81 8.49 -10.91 -0.63
C GLU A 81 7.33 -11.37 -1.53
N PRO A 82 7.61 -11.90 -2.71
CA PRO A 82 6.55 -12.42 -3.56
C PRO A 82 5.78 -13.53 -2.83
N PRO A 83 4.46 -13.64 -3.05
CA PRO A 83 3.68 -14.72 -2.46
C PRO A 83 4.32 -16.07 -2.88
N THR A 84 4.41 -17.00 -1.93
CA THR A 84 4.89 -18.35 -2.20
C THR A 84 3.98 -18.98 -3.25
N ARG A 85 4.54 -19.38 -4.39
CA ARG A 85 3.75 -20.02 -5.45
C ARG A 85 3.64 -21.52 -5.15
N GLU A 86 2.56 -21.91 -4.53
CA GLU A 86 2.19 -23.30 -4.44
C GLU A 86 1.43 -23.73 -5.71
N ALA A 87 1.76 -24.91 -6.23
CA ALA A 87 1.09 -25.43 -7.41
C ALA A 87 -0.40 -25.66 -7.11
N GLY A 88 -1.27 -24.94 -7.85
CA GLY A 88 -2.73 -25.04 -7.67
C GLY A 88 -3.34 -23.99 -6.72
N GLU A 89 -2.55 -23.10 -6.14
CA GLU A 89 -3.07 -22.02 -5.30
C GLU A 89 -3.94 -21.03 -6.11
N ARG A 90 -5.11 -20.71 -5.57
CA ARG A 90 -6.06 -19.82 -6.26
C ARG A 90 -5.63 -18.36 -6.14
N PRO A 91 -5.90 -17.53 -7.16
CA PRO A 91 -5.61 -16.08 -7.11
C PRO A 91 -6.22 -15.37 -5.90
N ARG A 92 -7.39 -15.85 -5.42
CA ARG A 92 -8.04 -15.35 -4.22
C ARG A 92 -7.17 -15.57 -2.96
N ASP A 93 -6.55 -16.73 -2.84
CA ASP A 93 -5.77 -17.09 -1.65
C ASP A 93 -4.47 -16.27 -1.62
N ARG A 94 -3.82 -16.08 -2.77
CA ARG A 94 -2.68 -15.14 -2.90
C ARG A 94 -3.04 -13.71 -2.55
N LEU A 95 -4.22 -13.22 -3.00
CA LEU A 95 -4.69 -11.89 -2.63
C LEU A 95 -4.96 -11.78 -1.13
N PHE A 96 -5.52 -12.82 -0.52
CA PHE A 96 -5.73 -12.88 0.93
C PHE A 96 -4.41 -12.70 1.69
N ASP A 97 -3.36 -13.44 1.33
CA ASP A 97 -2.05 -13.37 1.98
C ASP A 97 -1.41 -11.98 1.82
N LEU A 98 -1.44 -11.40 0.61
CA LEU A 98 -0.94 -10.05 0.38
C LEU A 98 -1.66 -9.01 1.23
N LEU A 99 -2.98 -9.11 1.35
CA LEU A 99 -3.76 -8.18 2.17
C LEU A 99 -3.55 -8.39 3.67
N MET A 100 -3.32 -9.62 4.13
CA MET A 100 -2.95 -9.88 5.53
C MET A 100 -1.58 -9.31 5.86
N ARG A 101 -0.55 -9.53 5.02
CA ARG A 101 0.77 -8.88 5.15
C ARG A 101 0.64 -7.36 5.19
N ARG A 102 -0.28 -6.79 4.42
CA ARG A 102 -0.54 -5.35 4.43
C ARG A 102 -1.12 -4.88 5.77
N PHE A 103 -2.03 -5.62 6.38
CA PHE A 103 -2.53 -5.31 7.72
C PHE A 103 -1.43 -5.41 8.78
N ASP A 104 -0.54 -6.40 8.68
CA ASP A 104 0.61 -6.50 9.58
C ASP A 104 1.58 -5.32 9.41
N ALA A 105 1.91 -4.94 8.19
CA ALA A 105 2.76 -3.78 7.91
C ALA A 105 2.16 -2.45 8.39
N LEU A 106 0.82 -2.36 8.48
CA LEU A 106 0.12 -1.19 9.00
C LEU A 106 -0.03 -1.18 10.53
N ARG A 107 0.24 -2.31 11.22
CA ARG A 107 0.04 -2.46 12.67
C ARG A 107 0.69 -1.35 13.50
N PRO A 108 1.96 -0.93 13.25
CA PRO A 108 2.60 0.14 14.02
C PRO A 108 1.88 1.50 13.91
N TYR A 109 1.13 1.71 12.82
CA TYR A 109 0.48 2.98 12.49
C TYR A 109 -0.99 3.03 12.87
N LYS A 110 -1.51 1.97 13.53
CA LYS A 110 -2.92 1.83 13.91
C LYS A 110 -3.50 3.08 14.60
N PRO A 111 -2.83 3.72 15.58
CA PRO A 111 -3.32 4.94 16.21
C PRO A 111 -3.51 6.10 15.23
N ALA A 112 -2.51 6.39 14.40
CA ALA A 112 -2.59 7.46 13.40
C ALA A 112 -3.67 7.19 12.34
N LEU A 113 -3.80 5.93 11.90
CA LEU A 113 -4.81 5.52 10.92
C LEU A 113 -6.24 5.65 11.48
N ASP A 114 -6.43 5.45 12.77
CA ASP A 114 -7.74 5.65 13.41
C ASP A 114 -8.12 7.14 13.47
N VAL A 115 -7.16 8.01 13.75
CA VAL A 115 -7.36 9.48 13.69
C VAL A 115 -7.67 9.89 12.25
N LEU A 116 -6.86 9.48 11.27
CA LEU A 116 -7.10 9.78 9.86
C LEU A 116 -8.50 9.35 9.42
N ARG A 117 -8.93 8.15 9.76
CA ARG A 117 -10.27 7.64 9.42
C ARG A 117 -11.40 8.52 9.96
N ARG A 118 -11.22 9.13 11.15
CA ARG A 118 -12.21 10.02 11.76
C ARG A 118 -12.20 11.41 11.14
N GLU A 119 -11.04 11.92 10.75
CA GLU A 119 -10.88 13.28 10.25
C GLU A 119 -11.02 13.43 8.74
N LEU A 120 -10.71 12.37 7.94
CA LEU A 120 -10.81 12.40 6.47
C LEU A 120 -12.19 12.84 5.94
N PRO A 121 -13.33 12.53 6.56
CA PRO A 121 -14.63 13.04 6.09
C PRO A 121 -14.71 14.58 6.13
N GLY A 122 -13.95 15.24 7.00
CA GLY A 122 -13.85 16.72 7.10
C GLY A 122 -12.84 17.35 6.14
N ASP A 123 -11.98 16.53 5.49
CA ASP A 123 -10.98 16.97 4.50
C ASP A 123 -11.16 16.18 3.19
N PRO A 124 -12.07 16.61 2.31
CA PRO A 124 -12.38 15.88 1.08
C PRO A 124 -11.21 15.81 0.10
N ILE A 125 -10.30 16.78 0.12
CA ILE A 125 -9.11 16.77 -0.74
C ILE A 125 -8.18 15.65 -0.31
N THR A 126 -7.86 15.56 0.97
CA THR A 126 -7.04 14.47 1.52
C THR A 126 -7.73 13.13 1.34
N GLY A 127 -9.05 13.05 1.56
CA GLY A 127 -9.84 11.84 1.33
C GLY A 127 -9.76 11.34 -0.11
N LEU A 128 -9.87 12.23 -1.10
CA LEU A 128 -9.73 11.90 -2.52
C LEU A 128 -8.31 11.42 -2.87
N CYS A 129 -7.28 12.12 -2.39
CA CYS A 129 -5.89 11.74 -2.60
C CYS A 129 -5.56 10.37 -1.97
N ALA A 130 -6.04 10.13 -0.75
CA ALA A 130 -5.88 8.85 -0.07
C ALA A 130 -6.63 7.72 -0.80
N GLY A 131 -7.86 7.97 -1.26
CA GLY A 131 -8.65 7.04 -2.06
C GLY A 131 -7.96 6.67 -3.38
N ALA A 132 -7.41 7.65 -4.10
CA ALA A 132 -6.66 7.42 -5.33
C ALA A 132 -5.37 6.60 -5.08
N SER A 133 -4.66 6.90 -3.98
CA SER A 133 -3.47 6.15 -3.57
C SER A 133 -3.83 4.71 -3.19
N LEU A 134 -4.92 4.50 -2.47
CA LEU A 134 -5.42 3.17 -2.11
C LEU A 134 -5.82 2.36 -3.34
N LEU A 135 -6.55 2.95 -4.30
CA LEU A 135 -6.92 2.25 -5.54
C LEU A 135 -5.69 1.82 -6.34
N ARG A 136 -4.66 2.67 -6.40
CA ARG A 136 -3.38 2.32 -7.04
C ARG A 136 -2.72 1.16 -6.32
N SER A 137 -2.66 1.20 -5.00
CA SER A 137 -2.14 0.14 -4.15
C SER A 137 -2.89 -1.18 -4.35
N MET A 138 -4.22 -1.16 -4.34
CA MET A 138 -5.03 -2.36 -4.56
C MET A 138 -4.84 -2.95 -5.96
N ARG A 139 -4.58 -2.12 -6.98
CA ARG A 139 -4.23 -2.62 -8.31
C ARG A 139 -2.95 -3.45 -8.26
N TRP A 140 -1.88 -2.96 -7.59
CA TRP A 140 -0.65 -3.72 -7.42
C TRP A 140 -0.86 -5.04 -6.67
N MET A 141 -1.70 -5.04 -5.62
CA MET A 141 -2.02 -6.28 -4.89
C MET A 141 -2.75 -7.29 -5.78
N LEU A 142 -3.71 -6.84 -6.60
CA LEU A 142 -4.42 -7.72 -7.53
C LEU A 142 -3.48 -8.28 -8.60
N GLU A 143 -2.61 -7.46 -9.18
CA GLU A 143 -1.65 -7.90 -10.20
C GLU A 143 -0.61 -8.85 -9.61
N ALA A 144 -0.13 -8.60 -8.39
CA ALA A 144 0.75 -9.52 -7.66
C ALA A 144 0.07 -10.87 -7.32
N ALA A 145 -1.25 -10.85 -7.10
CA ALA A 145 -2.06 -12.06 -6.94
C ALA A 145 -2.42 -12.74 -8.28
N GLU A 146 -1.90 -12.24 -9.42
CA GLU A 146 -2.21 -12.71 -10.77
C GLU A 146 -3.70 -12.57 -11.14
N ILE A 147 -4.37 -11.54 -10.65
CA ILE A 147 -5.74 -11.17 -11.01
C ILE A 147 -5.71 -10.05 -12.04
N ALA A 148 -6.39 -10.23 -13.16
CA ALA A 148 -6.45 -9.24 -14.23
C ALA A 148 -7.17 -7.96 -13.76
N THR A 149 -6.54 -6.80 -13.96
CA THR A 149 -7.10 -5.49 -13.61
C THR A 149 -7.60 -4.70 -14.82
N GLY A 150 -7.42 -5.23 -16.03
CA GLY A 150 -7.84 -4.60 -17.29
C GLY A 150 -9.31 -4.86 -17.65
N GLY A 151 -9.87 -3.98 -18.50
CA GLY A 151 -11.24 -4.08 -18.95
C GLY A 151 -12.30 -3.83 -17.87
N VAL A 152 -13.57 -4.01 -18.22
CA VAL A 152 -14.70 -3.73 -17.30
C VAL A 152 -14.67 -4.67 -16.08
N ARG A 153 -14.43 -5.96 -16.30
CA ARG A 153 -14.40 -6.94 -15.19
C ARG A 153 -13.25 -6.67 -14.23
N GLY A 154 -12.06 -6.32 -14.74
CA GLY A 154 -10.92 -5.95 -13.91
C GLY A 154 -11.18 -4.67 -13.10
N ALA A 155 -11.83 -3.67 -13.70
CA ALA A 155 -12.24 -2.47 -12.98
C ALA A 155 -13.26 -2.75 -11.86
N VAL A 156 -14.18 -3.69 -12.09
CA VAL A 156 -15.13 -4.16 -11.06
C VAL A 156 -14.40 -4.92 -9.97
N ALA A 157 -13.52 -5.87 -10.32
CA ALA A 157 -12.71 -6.63 -9.37
C ALA A 157 -11.89 -5.70 -8.46
N LEU A 158 -11.23 -4.68 -9.03
CA LEU A 158 -10.47 -3.67 -8.29
C LEU A 158 -11.35 -2.92 -7.27
N ARG A 159 -12.53 -2.45 -7.69
CA ARG A 159 -13.44 -1.73 -6.79
C ARG A 159 -13.96 -2.63 -5.67
N LEU A 160 -14.38 -3.86 -6.01
CA LEU A 160 -14.88 -4.83 -5.03
C LEU A 160 -13.79 -5.23 -4.03
N ALA A 161 -12.56 -5.49 -4.47
CA ALA A 161 -11.43 -5.77 -3.60
C ALA A 161 -11.12 -4.58 -2.68
N THR A 162 -11.17 -3.34 -3.21
CA THR A 162 -10.98 -2.13 -2.41
C THR A 162 -12.06 -1.99 -1.33
N VAL A 163 -13.33 -2.23 -1.68
CA VAL A 163 -14.44 -2.20 -0.70
C VAL A 163 -14.28 -3.32 0.34
N ALA A 164 -13.91 -4.53 -0.08
CA ALA A 164 -13.63 -5.65 0.83
C ALA A 164 -12.50 -5.29 1.81
N TYR A 165 -11.41 -4.71 1.32
CA TYR A 165 -10.28 -4.24 2.14
C TYR A 165 -10.72 -3.15 3.13
N LEU A 166 -11.37 -2.07 2.68
CA LEU A 166 -11.83 -0.97 3.55
C LEU A 166 -12.84 -1.44 4.60
N SER A 167 -13.72 -2.36 4.25
CA SER A 167 -14.68 -2.93 5.21
C SER A 167 -13.98 -3.83 6.23
N THR A 168 -12.91 -4.54 5.84
CA THR A 168 -12.07 -5.33 6.74
C THR A 168 -11.23 -4.43 7.64
N MET A 169 -10.77 -3.27 7.16
CA MET A 169 -10.03 -2.29 7.94
C MET A 169 -10.78 -1.88 9.23
N ARG A 170 -12.11 -1.79 9.17
CA ARG A 170 -12.93 -1.50 10.36
C ARG A 170 -12.89 -2.62 11.40
N THR A 171 -12.82 -3.86 10.96
CA THR A 171 -12.65 -5.02 11.85
C THR A 171 -11.24 -5.02 12.44
N TRP A 172 -10.23 -4.83 11.60
CA TRP A 172 -8.81 -4.78 11.97
C TRP A 172 -8.52 -3.68 13.01
N GLN A 173 -9.14 -2.51 12.88
CA GLN A 173 -9.00 -1.42 13.86
C GLN A 173 -9.41 -1.84 15.29
N ARG A 174 -10.33 -2.80 15.43
CA ARG A 174 -10.86 -3.31 16.70
C ARG A 174 -10.32 -4.69 17.07
N ASP A 175 -9.42 -5.22 16.27
CA ASP A 175 -8.83 -6.54 16.47
C ASP A 175 -7.46 -6.38 17.12
N ASP A 176 -7.41 -6.63 18.42
CA ASP A 176 -6.19 -6.55 19.22
C ASP A 176 -5.58 -7.94 19.45
N SER A 177 -6.12 -8.99 18.81
CA SER A 177 -5.55 -10.34 18.87
C SER A 177 -4.20 -10.39 18.15
N PRO A 178 -3.21 -11.12 18.69
CA PRO A 178 -1.87 -11.19 18.13
C PRO A 178 -1.86 -11.82 16.72
N ASP A 179 -2.77 -12.74 16.45
CA ASP A 179 -2.93 -13.49 15.20
C ASP A 179 -3.92 -12.84 14.21
N LEU A 180 -4.57 -11.72 14.58
CA LEU A 180 -5.59 -11.05 13.76
C LEU A 180 -6.73 -12.00 13.31
N ALA A 181 -7.13 -12.95 14.13
CA ALA A 181 -8.09 -13.99 13.79
C ALA A 181 -9.44 -13.43 13.28
N ARG A 182 -9.95 -12.36 13.91
CA ARG A 182 -11.19 -11.68 13.47
C ARG A 182 -11.02 -11.02 12.13
N THR A 183 -9.87 -10.40 11.90
CA THR A 183 -9.51 -9.73 10.63
C THR A 183 -9.39 -10.76 9.51
N MET A 184 -8.70 -11.88 9.76
CA MET A 184 -8.57 -13.01 8.83
C MET A 184 -9.93 -13.55 8.41
N ALA A 185 -10.78 -13.90 9.37
CA ALA A 185 -12.13 -14.43 9.09
C ALA A 185 -12.99 -13.42 8.30
N ALA A 186 -12.89 -12.12 8.66
CA ALA A 186 -13.62 -11.06 7.98
C ALA A 186 -13.14 -10.84 6.53
N LEU A 187 -11.83 -10.88 6.28
CA LEU A 187 -11.25 -10.74 4.95
C LEU A 187 -11.62 -11.93 4.07
N ASP A 188 -11.43 -13.15 4.57
CA ASP A 188 -11.75 -14.38 3.85
C ASP A 188 -13.22 -14.42 3.40
N ALA A 189 -14.15 -14.16 4.34
CA ALA A 189 -15.58 -14.12 4.03
C ALA A 189 -15.94 -13.09 2.93
N ARG A 190 -15.25 -11.95 2.90
CA ARG A 190 -15.48 -10.90 1.89
C ARG A 190 -14.88 -11.29 0.53
N LEU A 191 -13.67 -11.84 0.51
CA LEU A 191 -13.01 -12.27 -0.73
C LEU A 191 -13.77 -13.42 -1.39
N ARG A 192 -14.31 -14.38 -0.64
CA ARG A 192 -15.16 -15.45 -1.17
C ARG A 192 -16.38 -14.92 -1.92
N ARG A 193 -17.02 -13.85 -1.42
CA ARG A 193 -18.20 -13.26 -2.06
C ARG A 193 -17.91 -12.63 -3.42
N ILE A 194 -16.68 -12.18 -3.65
CA ILE A 194 -16.26 -11.48 -4.86
C ILE A 194 -15.36 -12.32 -5.76
N GLU A 195 -14.99 -13.54 -5.36
CA GLU A 195 -14.06 -14.43 -6.07
C GLU A 195 -14.45 -14.63 -7.54
N ARG A 196 -15.75 -14.71 -7.85
CA ARG A 196 -16.25 -14.84 -9.24
C ARG A 196 -15.81 -13.71 -10.20
N TRP A 197 -15.34 -12.59 -9.65
CA TRP A 197 -14.82 -11.46 -10.44
C TRP A 197 -13.32 -11.55 -10.69
N PHE A 198 -12.62 -12.48 -10.02
CA PHE A 198 -11.18 -12.64 -10.15
C PHE A 198 -10.87 -13.54 -11.35
N ILE A 199 -10.31 -12.93 -12.40
CA ILE A 199 -9.88 -13.64 -13.60
C ILE A 199 -8.36 -13.76 -13.54
N PRO A 200 -7.80 -14.99 -13.59
CA PRO A 200 -6.35 -15.18 -13.66
C PRO A 200 -5.77 -14.54 -14.93
N THR A 201 -4.60 -13.89 -14.80
CA THR A 201 -3.90 -13.25 -15.94
C THR A 201 -3.39 -14.25 -16.96
N HIS A 202 -3.22 -15.52 -16.58
CA HIS A 202 -2.70 -16.59 -17.44
C HIS A 202 -3.76 -17.38 -18.22
N ALA A 203 -5.04 -17.08 -18.08
CA ALA A 203 -6.11 -17.76 -18.82
C ALA A 203 -6.09 -17.52 -20.35
N GLY A 204 -5.13 -16.74 -20.87
CA GLY A 204 -5.00 -16.38 -22.28
C GLY A 204 -3.81 -16.97 -23.04
N ARG A 205 -3.00 -17.87 -22.47
CA ARG A 205 -1.81 -18.40 -23.14
C ARG A 205 -1.77 -19.93 -23.30
N SER A 206 -2.90 -20.56 -23.51
CA SER A 206 -2.95 -21.95 -23.96
C SER A 206 -3.71 -22.05 -25.27
N SER A 207 -3.14 -21.53 -26.37
CA SER A 207 -3.55 -21.87 -27.74
C SER A 207 -2.42 -21.50 -28.69
N GLY A 208 -1.39 -22.28 -28.69
CA GLY A 208 -0.26 -22.17 -29.62
C GLY A 208 0.42 -23.54 -29.74
N GLU A 209 -0.37 -24.57 -29.98
CA GLU A 209 0.13 -25.83 -30.47
C GLU A 209 0.53 -25.63 -31.94
N PRO A 210 1.82 -25.76 -32.33
CA PRO A 210 2.16 -25.74 -33.74
C PRO A 210 1.65 -27.03 -34.37
N LEU A 211 0.70 -26.90 -35.28
CA LEU A 211 0.36 -27.95 -36.22
C LEU A 211 1.61 -28.23 -37.08
N ILE A 212 2.33 -29.29 -36.78
CA ILE A 212 3.33 -29.83 -37.65
C ILE A 212 2.59 -30.79 -38.60
N ALA A 213 2.51 -30.40 -39.84
CA ALA A 213 2.24 -31.28 -40.97
C ALA A 213 3.54 -31.46 -41.74
#